data_5d8db3ad74f9156114ea8fdd894bf74e
#
_entry.id   5d8db3ad74f9156114ea8fdd894bf74e
#
_cell.length_a   1.000
_cell.length_b   1.000
_cell.length_c   1.000
_cell.angle_alpha   90.00
_cell.angle_beta   90.00
_cell.angle_gamma   90.00
#
_symmetry.space_group_name_H-M   'P 1'
#
loop_
_entity.id
_entity.type
_entity.pdbx_description
1 polymer ?
#
loop_
_entity_poly.entity_id
_entity_poly.type
_entity_poly.pdbx_seq_one_letter_code
_entity_poly.pdbx_strand_id
1 'polypeptide(L)'
;MENLLEKISLNGRISAGEALRLEGASIFDLARLAQARCKAMGLGGRVSYIVNRMINYSNDCFAKCKFCAYHARAGVVKKFVLSDDEIVEIAAEAEKKGAVQIMLQGGLDNNATLDWACSILRKIKARCPKMFLHVFSPSEIFVFARNSGASLEECVRMLKEAGADSIPGAADMLVERIRKDVSPLKTSVEEWKSVIYALKKNGMYSSATMTFGLGETFADRVEHLRLVREIQDETRVFKAFIAWPLAPENTRLGFLPRVSAVEFLKTVALARIFLDNVNVVQSGWLTEGMKVAELAIMMGSNDMGGVLMDEMVVKSAGIGNSTTARGMRSAILAAGKIPFARNGLYESLEG
;
A
#
# COMPACT_ATOMS: atom_id res chain seq x y z
N MET A 1 29.48 2.84 -8.11
CA MET A 1 28.21 3.02 -8.88
C MET A 1 28.22 2.20 -10.15
N GLU A 2 29.26 2.23 -11.00
CA GLU A 2 29.30 1.50 -12.29
C GLU A 2 29.14 -0.01 -12.11
N ASN A 3 29.82 -0.66 -11.16
CA ASN A 3 29.67 -2.10 -10.89
C ASN A 3 28.23 -2.48 -10.48
N LEU A 4 27.52 -1.60 -9.77
CA LEU A 4 26.10 -1.82 -9.42
C LEU A 4 25.21 -1.66 -10.65
N LEU A 5 25.49 -0.69 -11.49
CA LEU A 5 24.77 -0.46 -12.73
C LEU A 5 24.89 -1.66 -13.67
N GLU A 6 26.10 -2.18 -13.86
CA GLU A 6 26.34 -3.38 -14.67
C GLU A 6 25.58 -4.59 -14.11
N LYS A 7 25.73 -4.86 -12.81
CA LYS A 7 25.03 -5.94 -12.12
C LYS A 7 23.51 -5.85 -12.30
N ILE A 8 22.93 -4.67 -12.10
CA ILE A 8 21.49 -4.42 -12.24
C ILE A 8 21.04 -4.57 -13.69
N SER A 9 21.83 -4.08 -14.65
CA SER A 9 21.51 -4.16 -16.08
C SER A 9 21.46 -5.61 -16.58
N LEU A 10 22.20 -6.51 -15.95
CA LEU A 10 22.15 -7.96 -16.16
C LEU A 10 21.06 -8.65 -15.31
N ASN A 11 20.14 -7.89 -14.75
CA ASN A 11 19.11 -8.33 -13.81
C ASN A 11 19.65 -9.02 -12.56
N GLY A 12 20.90 -8.74 -12.18
CA GLY A 12 21.52 -9.27 -10.97
C GLY A 12 20.90 -8.67 -9.71
N ARG A 13 20.73 -9.50 -8.69
CA ARG A 13 20.20 -9.14 -7.38
C ARG A 13 21.24 -8.40 -6.54
N ILE A 14 20.92 -7.22 -6.00
CA ILE A 14 21.79 -6.53 -5.05
C ILE A 14 21.56 -7.06 -3.62
N SER A 15 22.63 -7.14 -2.84
CA SER A 15 22.58 -7.49 -1.42
C SER A 15 22.13 -6.29 -0.56
N ALA A 16 21.74 -6.53 0.69
CA ALA A 16 21.46 -5.46 1.66
C ALA A 16 22.71 -4.57 1.88
N GLY A 17 23.90 -5.16 1.95
CA GLY A 17 25.15 -4.41 2.08
C GLY A 17 25.45 -3.51 0.87
N GLU A 18 25.10 -3.93 -0.34
CA GLU A 18 25.18 -3.10 -1.54
C GLU A 18 24.14 -1.96 -1.52
N ALA A 19 22.93 -2.23 -1.02
CA ALA A 19 21.89 -1.22 -0.87
C ALA A 19 22.27 -0.16 0.18
N LEU A 20 22.88 -0.55 1.29
CA LEU A 20 23.35 0.40 2.33
C LEU A 20 24.36 1.41 1.77
N ARG A 21 25.20 1.04 0.80
CA ARG A 21 26.14 1.95 0.15
C ARG A 21 25.46 3.04 -0.71
N LEU A 22 24.15 2.94 -0.93
CA LEU A 22 23.37 3.93 -1.68
C LEU A 22 22.87 5.09 -0.79
N GLU A 23 23.07 5.07 0.53
CA GLU A 23 22.59 6.10 1.46
C GLU A 23 22.98 7.52 1.03
N GLY A 24 24.24 7.73 0.70
CA GLY A 24 24.78 9.03 0.23
C GLY A 24 24.64 9.28 -1.28
N ALA A 25 24.03 8.36 -2.03
CA ALA A 25 23.96 8.49 -3.48
C ALA A 25 23.10 9.70 -3.92
N SER A 26 23.50 10.33 -5.03
CA SER A 26 22.71 11.41 -5.62
C SER A 26 21.37 10.87 -6.14
N ILE A 27 20.36 11.74 -6.21
CA ILE A 27 19.06 11.40 -6.78
C ILE A 27 19.20 10.95 -8.26
N PHE A 28 20.15 11.52 -8.98
CA PHE A 28 20.42 11.18 -10.40
C PHE A 28 21.03 9.78 -10.55
N ASP A 29 21.94 9.40 -9.66
CA ASP A 29 22.51 8.06 -9.63
C ASP A 29 21.45 7.01 -9.30
N LEU A 30 20.61 7.28 -8.32
CA LEU A 30 19.51 6.39 -7.95
C LEU A 30 18.49 6.25 -9.09
N ALA A 31 18.15 7.35 -9.77
CA ALA A 31 17.28 7.30 -10.95
C ALA A 31 17.87 6.43 -12.06
N ARG A 32 19.18 6.58 -12.35
CA ARG A 32 19.88 5.76 -13.35
C ARG A 32 19.84 4.27 -13.02
N LEU A 33 20.10 3.90 -11.76
CA LEU A 33 20.03 2.52 -11.31
C LEU A 33 18.59 1.97 -11.35
N ALA A 34 17.60 2.75 -10.92
CA ALA A 34 16.19 2.36 -10.94
C ALA A 34 15.68 2.15 -12.37
N GLN A 35 16.04 3.03 -13.31
CA GLN A 35 15.69 2.85 -14.72
C GLN A 35 16.38 1.63 -15.35
N ALA A 36 17.64 1.36 -14.98
CA ALA A 36 18.33 0.14 -15.40
C ALA A 36 17.59 -1.11 -14.89
N ARG A 37 17.13 -1.11 -13.62
CA ARG A 37 16.31 -2.18 -13.06
C ARG A 37 14.99 -2.34 -13.82
N CYS A 38 14.29 -1.26 -14.10
CA CYS A 38 13.05 -1.31 -14.89
C CYS A 38 13.29 -1.95 -16.26
N LYS A 39 14.35 -1.55 -16.95
CA LYS A 39 14.71 -2.12 -18.25
C LYS A 39 15.04 -3.62 -18.15
N ALA A 40 15.84 -4.02 -17.17
CA ALA A 40 16.21 -5.42 -16.93
C ALA A 40 15.01 -6.30 -16.59
N MET A 41 13.98 -5.76 -15.93
CA MET A 41 12.73 -6.45 -15.62
C MET A 41 11.69 -6.38 -16.76
N GLY A 42 11.99 -5.76 -17.90
CA GLY A 42 11.02 -5.55 -18.98
C GLY A 42 9.93 -4.51 -18.67
N LEU A 43 10.15 -3.67 -17.67
CA LEU A 43 9.20 -2.64 -17.22
C LEU A 43 9.65 -1.27 -17.73
N GLY A 44 9.05 -0.72 -18.75
CA GLY A 44 9.70 0.53 -19.16
C GLY A 44 8.86 1.52 -19.97
N GLY A 45 7.87 1.07 -20.66
CA GLY A 45 7.13 1.93 -21.59
C GLY A 45 5.77 2.39 -21.05
N ARG A 46 5.15 1.60 -20.19
CA ARG A 46 3.76 1.79 -19.75
C ARG A 46 3.70 2.03 -18.24
N VAL A 47 2.76 2.90 -17.83
CA VAL A 47 2.48 3.18 -16.42
C VAL A 47 0.98 3.04 -16.19
N SER A 48 0.61 2.26 -15.18
CA SER A 48 -0.79 1.98 -14.88
C SER A 48 -1.39 2.97 -13.87
N TYR A 49 -2.73 3.01 -13.84
CA TYR A 49 -3.53 3.65 -12.80
C TYR A 49 -4.86 2.90 -12.67
N ILE A 50 -5.55 3.09 -11.54
CA ILE A 50 -6.85 2.47 -11.29
C ILE A 50 -7.87 3.49 -10.81
N VAL A 51 -9.12 3.34 -11.24
CA VAL A 51 -10.24 4.08 -10.66
C VAL A 51 -10.82 3.24 -9.52
N ASN A 52 -10.62 3.72 -8.29
CA ASN A 52 -11.06 3.02 -7.09
C ASN A 52 -11.72 3.95 -6.08
N ARG A 53 -12.50 3.37 -5.18
CA ARG A 53 -13.14 4.04 -4.05
C ARG A 53 -12.57 3.51 -2.74
N MET A 54 -12.23 4.43 -1.83
CA MET A 54 -11.91 4.12 -0.45
C MET A 54 -13.20 4.13 0.37
N ILE A 55 -13.47 3.06 1.11
CA ILE A 55 -14.53 3.00 2.11
C ILE A 55 -13.87 2.76 3.46
N ASN A 56 -13.77 3.81 4.26
CA ASN A 56 -13.32 3.71 5.63
C ASN A 56 -14.56 3.44 6.48
N TYR A 57 -14.87 2.18 6.79
CA TYR A 57 -16.13 1.81 7.44
C TYR A 57 -16.20 2.17 8.93
N SER A 58 -15.06 2.39 9.58
CA SER A 58 -14.99 2.79 10.99
C SER A 58 -13.65 3.46 11.30
N ASN A 59 -13.66 4.39 12.25
CA ASN A 59 -12.45 4.94 12.86
C ASN A 59 -12.31 4.58 14.35
N ASP A 60 -13.17 3.70 14.88
CA ASP A 60 -12.97 3.14 16.22
C ASP A 60 -11.81 2.13 16.18
N CYS A 61 -10.71 2.48 16.84
CA CYS A 61 -9.46 1.72 16.73
C CYS A 61 -8.76 1.67 18.09
N PHE A 62 -8.51 0.46 18.59
CA PHE A 62 -7.76 0.26 19.82
C PHE A 62 -6.24 0.43 19.65
N ALA A 63 -5.71 0.29 18.42
CA ALA A 63 -4.27 0.27 18.18
C ALA A 63 -3.60 1.61 18.43
N LYS A 64 -4.30 2.74 18.23
CA LYS A 64 -3.83 4.10 18.57
C LYS A 64 -2.43 4.40 18.04
N CYS A 65 -2.12 4.00 16.80
CA CYS A 65 -0.81 4.22 16.20
C CYS A 65 -0.44 5.70 16.25
N LYS A 66 0.81 6.02 16.62
CA LYS A 66 1.28 7.41 16.79
C LYS A 66 1.23 8.21 15.49
N PHE A 67 1.34 7.56 14.34
CA PHE A 67 1.34 8.15 13.00
C PHE A 67 -0.06 8.34 12.40
N CYS A 68 -1.12 7.88 13.07
CA CYS A 68 -2.48 7.90 12.52
C CYS A 68 -3.31 9.02 13.16
N ALA A 69 -3.74 9.99 12.37
CA ALA A 69 -4.67 11.05 12.79
C ALA A 69 -6.15 10.64 12.66
N TYR A 70 -6.44 9.52 12.00
CA TYR A 70 -7.79 9.12 11.63
C TYR A 70 -8.56 8.43 12.77
N HIS A 71 -7.89 7.69 13.67
CA HIS A 71 -8.60 7.00 14.73
C HIS A 71 -9.32 7.99 15.66
N ALA A 72 -10.54 7.67 16.10
CA ALA A 72 -11.41 8.56 16.86
C ALA A 72 -10.74 9.19 18.11
N ARG A 73 -9.81 8.46 18.75
CA ARG A 73 -9.11 8.92 19.95
C ARG A 73 -7.99 9.93 19.66
N ALA A 74 -7.65 10.19 18.39
CA ALA A 74 -6.79 11.33 18.01
C ALA A 74 -7.50 12.67 18.15
N GLY A 75 -8.84 12.66 18.18
CA GLY A 75 -9.63 13.87 18.35
C GLY A 75 -9.84 14.70 17.08
N VAL A 76 -9.27 14.28 15.95
CA VAL A 76 -9.38 15.00 14.66
C VAL A 76 -10.69 14.64 13.95
N VAL A 77 -11.06 13.37 13.95
CA VAL A 77 -12.29 12.85 13.33
C VAL A 77 -13.18 12.30 14.43
N LYS A 78 -14.46 12.71 14.45
CA LYS A 78 -15.44 12.15 15.37
C LYS A 78 -15.57 10.65 15.16
N LYS A 79 -15.82 9.90 16.24
CA LYS A 79 -16.09 8.47 16.16
C LYS A 79 -17.29 8.20 15.26
N PHE A 80 -17.15 7.26 14.33
CA PHE A 80 -18.23 6.74 13.51
C PHE A 80 -18.02 5.26 13.16
N VAL A 81 -19.10 4.60 12.84
CA VAL A 81 -19.17 3.27 12.24
C VAL A 81 -20.27 3.33 11.19
N LEU A 82 -19.96 2.99 9.95
CA LEU A 82 -20.96 2.91 8.88
C LEU A 82 -21.82 1.65 9.07
N SER A 83 -23.10 1.79 8.79
CA SER A 83 -23.99 0.62 8.65
C SER A 83 -23.66 -0.17 7.39
N ASP A 84 -24.09 -1.43 7.35
CA ASP A 84 -23.92 -2.27 6.19
C ASP A 84 -24.57 -1.66 4.94
N ASP A 85 -25.75 -1.06 5.08
CA ASP A 85 -26.46 -0.42 3.98
C ASP A 85 -25.70 0.81 3.44
N GLU A 86 -25.13 1.64 4.31
CA GLU A 86 -24.27 2.76 3.88
C GLU A 86 -23.04 2.25 3.10
N ILE A 87 -22.38 1.19 3.56
CA ILE A 87 -21.23 0.61 2.87
C ILE A 87 -21.61 0.11 1.48
N VAL A 88 -22.74 -0.60 1.36
CA VAL A 88 -23.23 -1.14 0.08
C VAL A 88 -23.63 -0.04 -0.89
N GLU A 89 -24.32 1.00 -0.42
CA GLU A 89 -24.69 2.14 -1.27
C GLU A 89 -23.48 2.94 -1.74
N ILE A 90 -22.48 3.16 -0.87
CA ILE A 90 -21.21 3.80 -1.28
C ILE A 90 -20.51 2.98 -2.37
N ALA A 91 -20.51 1.65 -2.26
CA ALA A 91 -19.96 0.77 -3.29
C ALA A 91 -20.72 0.87 -4.62
N ALA A 92 -22.06 0.90 -4.58
CA ALA A 92 -22.91 1.05 -5.76
C ALA A 92 -22.75 2.42 -6.44
N GLU A 93 -22.60 3.49 -5.66
CA GLU A 93 -22.30 4.82 -6.20
C GLU A 93 -20.91 4.88 -6.87
N ALA A 94 -19.93 4.21 -6.27
CA ALA A 94 -18.59 4.13 -6.83
C ALA A 94 -18.59 3.41 -8.18
N GLU A 95 -19.33 2.30 -8.30
CA GLU A 95 -19.51 1.59 -9.58
C GLU A 95 -20.11 2.48 -10.66
N LYS A 96 -21.19 3.23 -10.33
CA LYS A 96 -21.79 4.22 -11.25
C LYS A 96 -20.82 5.32 -11.69
N LYS A 97 -19.84 5.66 -10.85
CA LYS A 97 -18.77 6.64 -11.14
C LYS A 97 -17.56 6.00 -11.87
N GLY A 98 -17.65 4.74 -12.26
CA GLY A 98 -16.63 4.02 -13.02
C GLY A 98 -15.51 3.42 -12.16
N ALA A 99 -15.70 3.29 -10.84
CA ALA A 99 -14.76 2.55 -10.01
C ALA A 99 -14.83 1.05 -10.35
N VAL A 100 -13.65 0.44 -10.49
CA VAL A 100 -13.50 -1.00 -10.72
C VAL A 100 -13.04 -1.74 -9.47
N GLN A 101 -12.68 -0.99 -8.43
CA GLN A 101 -12.19 -1.55 -7.17
C GLN A 101 -12.70 -0.74 -5.97
N ILE A 102 -13.11 -1.46 -4.94
CA ILE A 102 -13.33 -0.93 -3.58
C ILE A 102 -12.13 -1.29 -2.71
N MET A 103 -11.63 -0.30 -1.95
CA MET A 103 -10.75 -0.52 -0.81
C MET A 103 -11.58 -0.33 0.45
N LEU A 104 -11.86 -1.42 1.17
CA LEU A 104 -12.67 -1.42 2.39
C LEU A 104 -11.76 -1.65 3.59
N GLN A 105 -11.56 -0.64 4.43
CA GLN A 105 -10.70 -0.70 5.63
C GLN A 105 -11.31 0.09 6.78
N GLY A 106 -11.03 -0.34 8.01
CA GLY A 106 -11.52 0.34 9.21
C GLY A 106 -10.50 0.35 10.35
N GLY A 107 -10.96 0.84 11.50
CA GLY A 107 -10.23 0.75 12.75
C GLY A 107 -10.19 -0.69 13.27
N LEU A 108 -9.17 -1.01 14.07
CA LEU A 108 -9.09 -2.28 14.78
C LEU A 108 -10.04 -2.25 15.98
N ASP A 109 -11.21 -2.87 15.84
CA ASP A 109 -12.24 -2.98 16.85
C ASP A 109 -12.19 -4.35 17.54
N ASN A 110 -12.20 -4.36 18.87
CA ASN A 110 -12.22 -5.61 19.64
C ASN A 110 -13.51 -6.44 19.46
N ASN A 111 -14.58 -5.84 18.94
CA ASN A 111 -15.84 -6.52 18.67
C ASN A 111 -16.02 -6.95 17.21
N ALA A 112 -15.06 -6.62 16.33
CA ALA A 112 -15.14 -6.99 14.93
C ALA A 112 -15.06 -8.52 14.77
N THR A 113 -16.02 -9.10 14.04
CA THR A 113 -16.14 -10.55 13.84
C THR A 113 -15.91 -10.95 12.39
N LEU A 114 -15.45 -12.18 12.18
CA LEU A 114 -15.32 -12.78 10.85
C LEU A 114 -16.67 -12.90 10.14
N ASP A 115 -17.75 -13.22 10.89
CA ASP A 115 -19.10 -13.36 10.34
C ASP A 115 -19.59 -12.04 9.73
N TRP A 116 -19.40 -10.92 10.45
CA TRP A 116 -19.70 -9.60 9.91
C TRP A 116 -18.87 -9.32 8.66
N ALA A 117 -17.56 -9.55 8.70
CA ALA A 117 -16.67 -9.33 7.56
C ALA A 117 -17.11 -10.13 6.34
N CYS A 118 -17.46 -11.40 6.49
CA CYS A 118 -17.98 -12.21 5.40
C CYS A 118 -19.36 -11.74 4.92
N SER A 119 -20.24 -11.31 5.82
CA SER A 119 -21.57 -10.81 5.50
C SER A 119 -21.50 -9.56 4.61
N ILE A 120 -20.71 -8.57 5.01
CA ILE A 120 -20.59 -7.32 4.25
C ILE A 120 -20.00 -7.54 2.85
N LEU A 121 -19.02 -8.43 2.70
CA LEU A 121 -18.47 -8.77 1.39
C LEU A 121 -19.52 -9.40 0.47
N ARG A 122 -20.31 -10.35 0.98
CA ARG A 122 -21.41 -10.96 0.21
C ARG A 122 -22.47 -9.92 -0.20
N LYS A 123 -22.83 -8.98 0.68
CA LYS A 123 -23.76 -7.88 0.37
C LYS A 123 -23.22 -6.97 -0.74
N ILE A 124 -21.94 -6.59 -0.68
CA ILE A 124 -21.29 -5.79 -1.73
C ILE A 124 -21.27 -6.58 -3.04
N LYS A 125 -20.86 -7.85 -3.04
CA LYS A 125 -20.82 -8.69 -4.26
C LYS A 125 -22.22 -8.94 -4.83
N ALA A 126 -23.25 -9.08 -4.01
CA ALA A 126 -24.64 -9.21 -4.48
C ALA A 126 -25.10 -7.93 -5.22
N ARG A 127 -24.70 -6.75 -4.74
CA ARG A 127 -25.08 -5.45 -5.31
C ARG A 127 -24.21 -5.04 -6.50
N CYS A 128 -22.90 -5.35 -6.44
CA CYS A 128 -21.87 -4.98 -7.41
C CYS A 128 -21.01 -6.21 -7.76
N PRO A 129 -21.53 -7.18 -8.55
CA PRO A 129 -20.89 -8.50 -8.72
C PRO A 129 -19.52 -8.44 -9.41
N LYS A 130 -19.25 -7.41 -10.22
CA LYS A 130 -17.99 -7.25 -10.94
C LYS A 130 -16.94 -6.41 -10.17
N MET A 131 -17.34 -5.80 -9.05
CA MET A 131 -16.46 -4.95 -8.24
C MET A 131 -15.33 -5.77 -7.64
N PHE A 132 -14.08 -5.36 -7.88
CA PHE A 132 -12.91 -5.97 -7.24
C PHE A 132 -12.82 -5.48 -5.79
N LEU A 133 -12.77 -6.41 -4.84
CA LEU A 133 -12.74 -6.13 -3.41
C LEU A 133 -11.32 -6.29 -2.85
N HIS A 134 -10.62 -5.17 -2.67
CA HIS A 134 -9.33 -5.06 -1.99
C HIS A 134 -9.58 -4.62 -0.54
N VAL A 135 -9.67 -5.58 0.39
CA VAL A 135 -10.40 -5.37 1.64
C VAL A 135 -9.62 -5.76 2.86
N PHE A 136 -9.89 -5.03 3.95
CA PHE A 136 -9.30 -5.22 5.26
C PHE A 136 -7.78 -5.04 5.24
N SER A 137 -7.13 -5.36 6.31
CA SER A 137 -5.67 -5.38 6.43
C SER A 137 -5.24 -6.65 7.16
N PRO A 138 -3.97 -7.06 7.09
CA PRO A 138 -3.50 -8.19 7.88
C PRO A 138 -3.81 -8.06 9.38
N SER A 139 -3.78 -6.84 9.93
CA SER A 139 -4.14 -6.61 11.33
C SER A 139 -5.63 -6.79 11.61
N GLU A 140 -6.52 -6.39 10.68
CA GLU A 140 -7.96 -6.65 10.79
C GLU A 140 -8.23 -8.16 10.69
N ILE A 141 -7.61 -8.87 9.76
CA ILE A 141 -7.73 -10.33 9.62
C ILE A 141 -7.28 -11.03 10.90
N PHE A 142 -6.17 -10.58 11.51
CA PHE A 142 -5.70 -11.13 12.78
C PHE A 142 -6.72 -10.92 13.91
N VAL A 143 -7.37 -9.76 13.96
CA VAL A 143 -8.45 -9.47 14.92
C VAL A 143 -9.67 -10.35 14.67
N PHE A 144 -10.12 -10.51 13.41
CA PHE A 144 -11.25 -11.37 13.05
C PHE A 144 -11.00 -12.82 13.45
N ALA A 145 -9.82 -13.36 13.12
CA ALA A 145 -9.44 -14.72 13.48
C ALA A 145 -9.45 -14.92 15.01
N ARG A 146 -8.81 -14.01 15.76
CA ARG A 146 -8.76 -14.03 17.22
C ARG A 146 -10.17 -14.01 17.85
N ASN A 147 -11.01 -13.09 17.39
CA ASN A 147 -12.35 -12.88 17.98
C ASN A 147 -13.33 -14.01 17.64
N SER A 148 -13.12 -14.69 16.53
CA SER A 148 -13.98 -15.80 16.06
C SER A 148 -13.43 -17.18 16.45
N GLY A 149 -12.23 -17.27 17.06
CA GLY A 149 -11.57 -18.53 17.39
C GLY A 149 -11.13 -19.34 16.15
N ALA A 150 -11.13 -18.73 14.96
CA ALA A 150 -10.71 -19.36 13.72
C ALA A 150 -9.19 -19.30 13.57
N SER A 151 -8.60 -20.27 12.84
CA SER A 151 -7.23 -20.14 12.38
C SER A 151 -7.11 -19.03 11.33
N LEU A 152 -5.91 -18.46 11.14
CA LEU A 152 -5.68 -17.47 10.10
C LEU A 152 -5.98 -18.02 8.69
N GLU A 153 -5.64 -19.26 8.44
CA GLU A 153 -5.91 -19.94 7.16
C GLU A 153 -7.40 -20.05 6.89
N GLU A 154 -8.18 -20.46 7.90
CA GLU A 154 -9.63 -20.55 7.80
C GLU A 154 -10.26 -19.17 7.65
N CYS A 155 -9.82 -18.17 8.41
CA CYS A 155 -10.29 -16.80 8.30
C CYS A 155 -10.09 -16.28 6.87
N VAL A 156 -8.90 -16.44 6.30
CA VAL A 156 -8.59 -16.01 4.91
C VAL A 156 -9.43 -16.78 3.90
N ARG A 157 -9.63 -18.10 4.08
CA ARG A 157 -10.47 -18.92 3.21
C ARG A 157 -11.92 -18.41 3.20
N MET A 158 -12.49 -18.17 4.37
CA MET A 158 -13.86 -17.67 4.51
C MET A 158 -14.04 -16.28 3.90
N LEU A 159 -13.08 -15.37 4.08
CA LEU A 159 -13.10 -14.06 3.44
C LEU A 159 -13.04 -14.16 1.91
N LYS A 160 -12.19 -15.04 1.37
CA LYS A 160 -12.11 -15.32 -0.06
C LYS A 160 -13.44 -15.84 -0.61
N GLU A 161 -14.01 -16.83 0.04
CA GLU A 161 -15.32 -17.41 -0.33
C GLU A 161 -16.46 -16.39 -0.22
N ALA A 162 -16.34 -15.42 0.67
CA ALA A 162 -17.29 -14.31 0.80
C ALA A 162 -17.12 -13.22 -0.27
N GLY A 163 -16.04 -13.25 -1.05
CA GLY A 163 -15.82 -12.32 -2.16
C GLY A 163 -14.63 -11.37 -2.01
N ALA A 164 -13.75 -11.55 -1.02
CA ALA A 164 -12.49 -10.83 -0.98
C ALA A 164 -11.59 -11.25 -2.15
N ASP A 165 -11.15 -10.30 -2.96
CA ASP A 165 -10.28 -10.58 -4.10
C ASP A 165 -8.80 -10.41 -3.75
N SER A 166 -8.46 -9.47 -2.89
CA SER A 166 -7.10 -9.25 -2.38
C SER A 166 -7.09 -8.44 -1.08
N ILE A 167 -5.95 -8.38 -0.40
CA ILE A 167 -5.78 -7.74 0.89
C ILE A 167 -4.75 -6.61 0.79
N PRO A 168 -5.05 -5.37 1.25
CA PRO A 168 -4.07 -4.30 1.40
C PRO A 168 -2.92 -4.69 2.33
N GLY A 169 -1.69 -4.29 1.99
CA GLY A 169 -0.51 -4.72 2.72
C GLY A 169 -0.41 -4.21 4.15
N ALA A 170 -0.68 -2.93 4.35
CA ALA A 170 -0.67 -2.24 5.65
C ALA A 170 0.49 -2.68 6.60
N ALA A 171 1.67 -2.91 6.01
CA ALA A 171 2.85 -3.39 6.74
C ALA A 171 3.45 -2.32 7.65
N ASP A 172 3.13 -1.05 7.41
CA ASP A 172 3.76 0.11 8.05
C ASP A 172 5.30 0.03 7.95
N MET A 173 5.99 -0.25 9.06
CA MET A 173 7.42 -0.53 9.09
C MET A 173 7.68 -1.93 9.68
N LEU A 174 8.34 -2.81 8.93
CA LEU A 174 8.67 -4.18 9.34
C LEU A 174 9.99 -4.27 10.12
N VAL A 175 10.32 -3.23 10.90
CA VAL A 175 11.43 -3.21 11.84
C VAL A 175 10.84 -3.16 13.25
N GLU A 176 10.98 -4.23 14.00
CA GLU A 176 10.26 -4.46 15.25
C GLU A 176 10.44 -3.33 16.28
N ARG A 177 11.65 -2.76 16.41
CA ARG A 177 11.91 -1.65 17.35
C ARG A 177 11.09 -0.40 16.99
N ILE A 178 10.98 -0.06 15.69
CA ILE A 178 10.19 1.09 15.22
C ILE A 178 8.70 0.77 15.41
N ARG A 179 8.27 -0.42 15.03
CA ARG A 179 6.88 -0.85 15.13
C ARG A 179 6.38 -0.82 16.57
N LYS A 180 7.18 -1.31 17.53
CA LYS A 180 6.85 -1.25 18.97
C LYS A 180 6.76 0.18 19.50
N ASP A 181 7.56 1.10 18.96
CA ASP A 181 7.45 2.51 19.35
C ASP A 181 6.20 3.17 18.76
N VAL A 182 5.96 3.06 17.45
CA VAL A 182 4.92 3.85 16.76
C VAL A 182 3.53 3.21 16.77
N SER A 183 3.44 1.89 16.93
CA SER A 183 2.17 1.13 16.89
C SER A 183 2.18 -0.12 17.81
N PRO A 184 2.42 0.05 19.13
CA PRO A 184 2.67 -1.06 20.06
C PRO A 184 1.49 -2.01 20.24
N LEU A 185 0.27 -1.58 19.91
CA LEU A 185 -0.97 -2.37 20.03
C LEU A 185 -1.44 -2.96 18.70
N LYS A 186 -0.68 -2.76 17.63
CA LYS A 186 -0.94 -3.38 16.33
C LYS A 186 -0.22 -4.73 16.25
N THR A 187 -0.54 -5.55 15.27
CA THR A 187 0.18 -6.81 15.03
C THR A 187 1.70 -6.62 14.98
N SER A 188 2.45 -7.54 15.59
CA SER A 188 3.90 -7.63 15.46
C SER A 188 4.31 -7.97 14.00
N VAL A 189 5.60 -7.93 13.71
CA VAL A 189 6.12 -8.35 12.39
C VAL A 189 5.78 -9.81 12.11
N GLU A 190 5.95 -10.71 13.09
CA GLU A 190 5.66 -12.14 12.93
C GLU A 190 4.16 -12.42 12.76
N GLU A 191 3.29 -11.74 13.50
CA GLU A 191 1.85 -11.83 13.32
C GLU A 191 1.41 -11.32 11.94
N TRP A 192 1.99 -10.22 11.46
CA TRP A 192 1.75 -9.73 10.11
C TRP A 192 2.20 -10.74 9.06
N LYS A 193 3.40 -11.32 9.19
CA LYS A 193 3.93 -12.37 8.32
C LYS A 193 3.00 -13.59 8.28
N SER A 194 2.52 -14.05 9.44
CA SER A 194 1.64 -15.22 9.50
C SER A 194 0.36 -15.05 8.67
N VAL A 195 -0.19 -13.84 8.62
CA VAL A 195 -1.32 -13.54 7.72
C VAL A 195 -0.89 -13.62 6.25
N ILE A 196 0.28 -13.09 5.87
CA ILE A 196 0.79 -13.18 4.48
C ILE A 196 0.98 -14.65 4.05
N TYR A 197 1.47 -15.50 4.93
CA TYR A 197 1.57 -16.94 4.64
C TYR A 197 0.20 -17.63 4.53
N ALA A 198 -0.79 -17.20 5.33
CA ALA A 198 -2.16 -17.68 5.19
C ALA A 198 -2.79 -17.24 3.84
N LEU A 199 -2.47 -16.03 3.35
CA LEU A 199 -2.87 -15.58 2.00
C LEU A 199 -2.27 -16.48 0.92
N LYS A 200 -0.97 -16.81 1.02
CA LYS A 200 -0.31 -17.75 0.09
C LYS A 200 -1.04 -19.09 0.02
N LYS A 201 -1.32 -19.70 1.18
CA LYS A 201 -2.00 -21.00 1.25
C LYS A 201 -3.38 -20.99 0.59
N ASN A 202 -4.06 -19.85 0.63
CA ASN A 202 -5.36 -19.67 0.02
C ASN A 202 -5.32 -19.12 -1.43
N GLY A 203 -4.13 -18.93 -2.01
CA GLY A 203 -3.97 -18.36 -3.35
C GLY A 203 -4.54 -16.94 -3.46
N MET A 204 -4.44 -16.14 -2.41
CA MET A 204 -4.81 -14.74 -2.39
C MET A 204 -3.60 -13.82 -2.55
N TYR A 205 -3.82 -12.61 -3.03
CA TYR A 205 -2.79 -11.61 -3.26
C TYR A 205 -2.87 -10.47 -2.25
N SER A 206 -1.75 -9.76 -2.12
CA SER A 206 -1.62 -8.56 -1.31
C SER A 206 -0.74 -7.53 -2.00
N SER A 207 -0.64 -6.34 -1.43
CA SER A 207 0.44 -5.39 -1.67
C SER A 207 1.42 -5.42 -0.51
N ALA A 208 2.64 -4.91 -0.71
CA ALA A 208 3.55 -4.59 0.38
C ALA A 208 3.62 -3.06 0.51
N THR A 209 3.63 -2.56 1.73
CA THR A 209 3.72 -1.11 2.00
C THR A 209 4.85 -0.82 2.97
N MET A 210 5.46 0.35 2.85
CA MET A 210 6.39 0.89 3.84
C MET A 210 5.94 2.30 4.21
N THR A 211 5.61 2.53 5.48
CA THR A 211 5.46 3.88 6.02
C THR A 211 6.82 4.31 6.56
N PHE A 212 7.30 5.48 6.15
CA PHE A 212 8.61 5.99 6.53
C PHE A 212 8.57 7.49 6.90
N GLY A 213 9.64 8.01 7.49
CA GLY A 213 9.64 9.30 8.17
C GLY A 213 9.17 9.18 9.63
N LEU A 214 9.21 7.97 10.19
CA LEU A 214 8.78 7.62 11.54
C LEU A 214 9.91 7.77 12.59
N GLY A 215 11.08 8.28 12.19
CA GLY A 215 12.31 8.31 12.98
C GLY A 215 13.22 7.09 12.74
N GLU A 216 12.94 6.31 11.72
CA GLU A 216 13.80 5.22 11.26
C GLU A 216 15.04 5.75 10.55
N THR A 217 16.07 4.92 10.46
CA THR A 217 17.29 5.16 9.69
C THR A 217 17.16 4.62 8.25
N PHE A 218 18.10 5.00 7.39
CA PHE A 218 18.21 4.40 6.06
C PHE A 218 18.41 2.88 6.12
N ALA A 219 19.16 2.39 7.09
CA ALA A 219 19.37 0.96 7.32
C ALA A 219 18.05 0.24 7.67
N ASP A 220 17.17 0.87 8.42
CA ASP A 220 15.85 0.30 8.73
C ASP A 220 14.98 0.17 7.47
N ARG A 221 15.06 1.15 6.55
CA ARG A 221 14.35 1.04 5.26
C ARG A 221 14.88 -0.11 4.42
N VAL A 222 16.21 -0.29 4.38
CA VAL A 222 16.84 -1.43 3.71
C VAL A 222 16.41 -2.75 4.35
N GLU A 223 16.36 -2.83 5.68
CA GLU A 223 15.90 -4.01 6.40
C GLU A 223 14.42 -4.32 6.11
N HIS A 224 13.56 -3.31 6.10
CA HIS A 224 12.16 -3.49 5.70
C HIS A 224 12.05 -4.07 4.27
N LEU A 225 12.79 -3.50 3.31
CA LEU A 225 12.79 -3.98 1.94
C LEU A 225 13.36 -5.40 1.82
N ARG A 226 14.38 -5.75 2.64
CA ARG A 226 14.94 -7.10 2.72
C ARG A 226 13.86 -8.11 3.12
N LEU A 227 13.12 -7.84 4.18
CA LEU A 227 12.03 -8.69 4.64
C LEU A 227 10.92 -8.82 3.59
N VAL A 228 10.50 -7.72 2.97
CA VAL A 228 9.50 -7.76 1.88
C VAL A 228 9.99 -8.65 0.74
N ARG A 229 11.26 -8.52 0.34
CA ARG A 229 11.83 -9.32 -0.76
C ARG A 229 11.91 -10.81 -0.43
N GLU A 230 12.35 -11.15 0.78
CA GLU A 230 12.42 -12.53 1.25
C GLU A 230 11.03 -13.18 1.30
N ILE A 231 10.06 -12.52 1.90
CA ILE A 231 8.67 -12.99 1.91
C ILE A 231 8.12 -13.14 0.49
N GLN A 232 8.44 -12.22 -0.41
CA GLN A 232 8.04 -12.33 -1.82
C GLN A 232 8.70 -13.51 -2.54
N ASP A 233 9.97 -13.80 -2.27
CA ASP A 233 10.64 -14.98 -2.82
C ASP A 233 9.93 -16.28 -2.43
N GLU A 234 9.49 -16.37 -1.19
CA GLU A 234 8.81 -17.56 -0.66
C GLU A 234 7.34 -17.64 -1.06
N THR A 235 6.66 -16.49 -1.13
CA THR A 235 5.19 -16.48 -1.21
C THR A 235 4.61 -16.10 -2.56
N ARG A 236 5.26 -15.17 -3.29
CA ARG A 236 4.74 -14.56 -4.51
C ARG A 236 3.41 -13.83 -4.31
N VAL A 237 3.08 -13.45 -3.09
CA VAL A 237 1.79 -12.83 -2.72
C VAL A 237 1.71 -11.37 -3.14
N PHE A 238 2.83 -10.65 -3.11
CA PHE A 238 2.82 -9.21 -3.35
C PHE A 238 2.76 -8.87 -4.85
N LYS A 239 1.68 -8.21 -5.24
CA LYS A 239 1.51 -7.66 -6.59
C LYS A 239 2.23 -6.33 -6.76
N ALA A 240 2.28 -5.50 -5.70
CA ALA A 240 2.86 -4.17 -5.72
C ALA A 240 3.54 -3.81 -4.41
N PHE A 241 4.47 -2.85 -4.49
CA PHE A 241 5.06 -2.16 -3.35
C PHE A 241 4.68 -0.68 -3.38
N ILE A 242 4.32 -0.13 -2.21
CA ILE A 242 3.95 1.27 -2.02
C ILE A 242 4.76 1.88 -0.87
N ALA A 243 5.51 2.94 -1.15
CA ALA A 243 6.16 3.76 -0.14
C ALA A 243 5.22 4.91 0.29
N TRP A 244 4.88 4.99 1.58
CA TRP A 244 4.03 6.01 2.17
C TRP A 244 4.86 6.91 3.08
N PRO A 245 5.16 8.16 2.70
CA PRO A 245 5.80 9.09 3.63
C PRO A 245 4.81 9.52 4.72
N LEU A 246 5.30 9.67 5.94
CA LEU A 246 4.52 10.18 7.06
C LEU A 246 3.98 11.58 6.73
N ALA A 247 2.68 11.78 6.93
CA ALA A 247 2.09 13.11 7.12
C ALA A 247 2.01 13.35 8.63
N PRO A 248 2.93 14.12 9.23
CA PRO A 248 3.04 14.22 10.68
C PRO A 248 1.95 15.07 11.32
N GLU A 249 1.31 15.94 10.53
CA GLU A 249 0.31 16.88 11.01
C GLU A 249 -0.89 16.15 11.64
N ASN A 250 -1.40 16.70 12.73
CA ASN A 250 -2.51 16.12 13.49
C ASN A 250 -2.24 14.72 14.06
N THR A 251 -1.00 14.26 14.06
CA THR A 251 -0.59 12.97 14.62
C THR A 251 0.21 13.16 15.91
N ARG A 252 0.44 12.09 16.66
CA ARG A 252 1.33 12.13 17.83
C ARG A 252 2.81 12.24 17.46
N LEU A 253 3.14 12.17 16.18
CA LEU A 253 4.47 12.38 15.59
C LEU A 253 4.62 13.77 14.95
N GLY A 254 3.73 14.71 15.25
CA GLY A 254 3.74 16.07 14.72
C GLY A 254 5.04 16.87 14.99
N PHE A 255 5.89 16.40 15.88
CA PHE A 255 7.22 16.96 16.15
C PHE A 255 8.29 16.53 15.14
N LEU A 256 8.03 15.47 14.36
CA LEU A 256 8.93 15.03 13.30
C LEU A 256 8.81 15.94 12.07
N PRO A 257 9.91 16.20 11.37
CA PRO A 257 9.85 16.93 10.11
C PRO A 257 9.11 16.14 9.05
N ARG A 258 8.39 16.84 8.16
CA ARG A 258 7.83 16.21 6.97
C ARG A 258 8.95 15.67 6.09
N VAL A 259 8.77 14.48 5.54
CA VAL A 259 9.69 13.90 4.55
C VAL A 259 9.78 14.83 3.34
N SER A 260 10.99 15.11 2.88
CA SER A 260 11.17 15.93 1.68
C SER A 260 10.83 15.15 0.40
N ALA A 261 10.41 15.86 -0.64
CA ALA A 261 10.15 15.23 -1.94
C ALA A 261 11.40 14.48 -2.48
N VAL A 262 12.60 15.01 -2.24
CA VAL A 262 13.87 14.34 -2.62
C VAL A 262 14.04 13.02 -1.88
N GLU A 263 13.77 12.99 -0.59
CA GLU A 263 13.88 11.77 0.21
C GLU A 263 12.81 10.73 -0.17
N PHE A 264 11.59 11.18 -0.45
CA PHE A 264 10.54 10.32 -1.01
C PHE A 264 11.00 9.68 -2.33
N LEU A 265 11.48 10.49 -3.28
CA LEU A 265 11.94 10.02 -4.58
C LEU A 265 13.12 9.04 -4.46
N LYS A 266 14.08 9.32 -3.57
CA LYS A 266 15.18 8.38 -3.27
C LYS A 266 14.67 7.06 -2.70
N THR A 267 13.65 7.09 -1.85
CA THR A 267 13.05 5.88 -1.26
C THR A 267 12.33 5.03 -2.32
N VAL A 268 11.60 5.67 -3.23
CA VAL A 268 10.97 4.97 -4.38
C VAL A 268 12.03 4.32 -5.27
N ALA A 269 13.11 5.06 -5.58
CA ALA A 269 14.22 4.51 -6.37
C ALA A 269 14.90 3.33 -5.67
N LEU A 270 15.19 3.45 -4.36
CA LEU A 270 15.75 2.36 -3.56
C LEU A 270 14.86 1.12 -3.61
N ALA A 271 13.55 1.29 -3.43
CA ALA A 271 12.60 0.18 -3.51
C ALA A 271 12.64 -0.51 -4.88
N ARG A 272 12.62 0.25 -5.99
CA ARG A 272 12.74 -0.31 -7.34
C ARG A 272 14.06 -1.03 -7.56
N ILE A 273 15.18 -0.46 -7.11
CA ILE A 273 16.52 -1.06 -7.26
C ILE A 273 16.60 -2.39 -6.50
N PHE A 274 16.03 -2.44 -5.30
CA PHE A 274 16.19 -3.56 -4.38
C PHE A 274 15.16 -4.68 -4.60
N LEU A 275 13.89 -4.34 -4.87
CA LEU A 275 12.80 -5.30 -5.04
C LEU A 275 12.74 -5.85 -6.47
N ASP A 276 13.70 -6.70 -6.82
CA ASP A 276 13.82 -7.34 -8.14
C ASP A 276 12.73 -8.39 -8.42
N ASN A 277 11.96 -8.78 -7.42
CA ASN A 277 10.90 -9.78 -7.45
C ASN A 277 9.48 -9.19 -7.28
N VAL A 278 9.35 -7.85 -7.23
CA VAL A 278 8.06 -7.14 -7.19
C VAL A 278 7.93 -6.27 -8.43
N ASN A 279 7.02 -6.65 -9.32
CA ASN A 279 6.89 -6.01 -10.63
C ASN A 279 6.38 -4.56 -10.55
N VAL A 280 5.53 -4.25 -9.59
CA VAL A 280 4.89 -2.94 -9.48
C VAL A 280 5.42 -2.15 -8.29
N VAL A 281 5.89 -0.93 -8.55
CA VAL A 281 6.19 0.08 -7.52
C VAL A 281 5.34 1.30 -7.81
N GLN A 282 4.56 1.75 -6.81
CA GLN A 282 3.64 2.88 -6.96
C GLN A 282 4.31 4.23 -6.71
N SER A 283 3.77 5.28 -7.34
CA SER A 283 4.29 6.66 -7.30
C SER A 283 3.92 7.46 -6.04
N GLY A 284 2.90 7.05 -5.27
CA GLY A 284 2.57 7.67 -3.97
C GLY A 284 2.09 9.12 -4.03
N TRP A 285 1.24 9.51 -4.97
CA TRP A 285 0.78 10.89 -5.18
C TRP A 285 -0.02 11.50 -4.02
N LEU A 286 -0.68 10.69 -3.21
CA LEU A 286 -1.65 11.15 -2.22
C LEU A 286 -1.01 12.11 -1.20
N THR A 287 0.15 11.77 -0.66
CA THR A 287 0.87 12.58 0.33
C THR A 287 1.70 13.67 -0.33
N GLU A 288 2.42 13.34 -1.40
CA GLU A 288 3.42 14.22 -2.02
C GLU A 288 2.87 15.10 -3.16
N GLY A 289 1.67 14.81 -3.62
CA GLY A 289 1.04 15.50 -4.76
C GLY A 289 1.45 14.96 -6.12
N MET A 290 0.68 15.35 -7.14
CA MET A 290 0.81 14.80 -8.51
C MET A 290 2.16 15.11 -9.16
N LYS A 291 2.77 16.29 -8.88
CA LYS A 291 4.05 16.66 -9.49
C LYS A 291 5.22 15.81 -9.00
N VAL A 292 5.24 15.47 -7.72
CA VAL A 292 6.25 14.56 -7.17
C VAL A 292 6.00 13.13 -7.65
N ALA A 293 4.76 12.71 -7.76
CA ALA A 293 4.40 11.39 -8.30
C ALA A 293 4.79 11.24 -9.78
N GLU A 294 4.71 12.31 -10.58
CA GLU A 294 5.20 12.35 -11.95
C GLU A 294 6.72 12.11 -12.00
N LEU A 295 7.47 12.76 -11.10
CA LEU A 295 8.92 12.54 -10.98
C LEU A 295 9.24 11.13 -10.46
N ALA A 296 8.40 10.54 -9.62
CA ALA A 296 8.59 9.17 -9.13
C ALA A 296 8.57 8.11 -10.25
N ILE A 297 7.92 8.40 -11.39
CA ILE A 297 7.99 7.55 -12.58
C ILE A 297 9.45 7.47 -13.08
N MET A 298 10.17 8.58 -13.03
CA MET A 298 11.59 8.61 -13.41
C MET A 298 12.48 7.91 -12.36
N MET A 299 11.97 7.73 -11.14
CA MET A 299 12.60 6.93 -10.07
C MET A 299 12.23 5.44 -10.14
N GLY A 300 11.63 4.98 -11.23
CA GLY A 300 11.35 3.56 -11.47
C GLY A 300 9.98 3.10 -10.99
N SER A 301 9.07 3.99 -10.58
CA SER A 301 7.67 3.59 -10.42
C SER A 301 7.02 3.33 -11.78
N ASN A 302 6.08 2.40 -11.82
CA ASN A 302 5.35 2.00 -13.02
C ASN A 302 3.83 1.89 -12.79
N ASP A 303 3.35 2.47 -11.70
CA ASP A 303 1.93 2.56 -11.36
C ASP A 303 1.66 3.84 -10.58
N MET A 304 0.65 4.63 -10.99
CA MET A 304 0.25 5.85 -10.28
C MET A 304 -0.62 5.57 -9.05
N GLY A 305 -1.00 4.32 -8.85
CA GLY A 305 -1.97 3.95 -7.83
C GLY A 305 -3.41 4.25 -8.22
N GLY A 306 -4.27 4.37 -7.24
CA GLY A 306 -5.68 4.66 -7.41
C GLY A 306 -6.03 6.14 -7.33
N VAL A 307 -7.16 6.53 -7.89
CA VAL A 307 -7.72 7.89 -7.72
C VAL A 307 -8.20 8.12 -6.28
N LEU A 308 -8.37 7.06 -5.49
CA LEU A 308 -8.69 7.06 -4.06
C LEU A 308 -9.87 7.98 -3.72
N MET A 309 -11.00 7.81 -4.43
CA MET A 309 -12.21 8.61 -4.14
C MET A 309 -12.56 8.52 -2.66
N ASP A 310 -12.75 9.68 -2.03
CA ASP A 310 -13.10 9.89 -0.63
C ASP A 310 -12.16 9.23 0.40
N GLU A 311 -10.87 9.15 0.10
CA GLU A 311 -9.86 8.78 1.08
C GLU A 311 -9.91 9.75 2.28
N MET A 312 -9.96 9.23 3.50
CA MET A 312 -10.13 10.02 4.72
C MET A 312 -8.93 9.95 5.68
N VAL A 313 -8.10 8.92 5.57
CA VAL A 313 -7.02 8.65 6.54
C VAL A 313 -5.93 9.71 6.44
N VAL A 314 -5.42 9.94 5.23
CA VAL A 314 -4.37 10.96 4.98
C VAL A 314 -4.96 12.37 5.03
N LYS A 315 -6.22 12.55 4.64
CA LYS A 315 -6.94 13.83 4.81
C LYS A 315 -7.04 14.25 6.27
N SER A 316 -7.22 13.32 7.20
CA SER A 316 -7.26 13.65 8.64
C SER A 316 -5.92 14.18 9.16
N ALA A 317 -4.82 13.84 8.50
CA ALA A 317 -3.50 14.44 8.74
C ALA A 317 -3.28 15.77 8.01
N GLY A 318 -4.31 16.39 7.44
CA GLY A 318 -4.23 17.70 6.79
C GLY A 318 -3.80 17.70 5.33
N ILE A 319 -3.73 16.55 4.67
CA ILE A 319 -3.38 16.45 3.26
C ILE A 319 -4.62 16.65 2.38
N GLY A 320 -4.59 17.67 1.52
CA GLY A 320 -5.70 18.03 0.64
C GLY A 320 -5.56 17.58 -0.81
N ASN A 321 -4.58 16.74 -1.15
CA ASN A 321 -4.37 16.29 -2.53
C ASN A 321 -5.55 15.45 -3.04
N SER A 322 -5.92 15.67 -4.30
CA SER A 322 -6.93 14.89 -5.02
C SER A 322 -6.56 14.80 -6.50
N THR A 323 -7.05 13.77 -7.16
CA THR A 323 -6.82 13.59 -8.60
C THR A 323 -8.00 12.88 -9.26
N THR A 324 -7.96 12.78 -10.58
CA THR A 324 -8.92 12.06 -11.42
C THR A 324 -8.15 11.12 -12.36
N ALA A 325 -8.85 10.18 -12.99
CA ALA A 325 -8.26 9.34 -14.04
C ALA A 325 -7.59 10.19 -15.15
N ARG A 326 -8.22 11.32 -15.54
CA ARG A 326 -7.65 12.27 -16.50
C ARG A 326 -6.35 12.89 -15.98
N GLY A 327 -6.31 13.30 -14.71
CA GLY A 327 -5.11 13.86 -14.08
C GLY A 327 -3.96 12.86 -14.06
N MET A 328 -4.23 11.59 -13.71
CA MET A 328 -3.22 10.53 -13.75
C MET A 328 -2.69 10.28 -15.16
N ARG A 329 -3.58 10.17 -16.16
CA ARG A 329 -3.17 10.02 -17.58
C ARG A 329 -2.27 11.18 -18.01
N SER A 330 -2.63 12.42 -17.69
CA SER A 330 -1.83 13.60 -18.04
C SER A 330 -0.45 13.59 -17.40
N ALA A 331 -0.32 13.21 -16.13
CA ALA A 331 0.96 13.09 -15.44
C ALA A 331 1.85 11.98 -16.06
N ILE A 332 1.26 10.83 -16.41
CA ILE A 332 1.98 9.73 -17.07
C ILE A 332 2.50 10.16 -18.45
N LEU A 333 1.67 10.85 -19.22
CA LEU A 333 2.08 11.38 -20.54
C LEU A 333 3.17 12.43 -20.40
N ALA A 334 3.08 13.32 -19.41
CA ALA A 334 4.12 14.34 -19.13
C ALA A 334 5.47 13.70 -18.75
N ALA A 335 5.45 12.54 -18.08
CA ALA A 335 6.65 11.74 -17.83
C ALA A 335 7.15 10.94 -19.06
N GLY A 336 6.57 11.14 -20.24
CA GLY A 336 6.97 10.42 -21.47
C GLY A 336 6.61 8.94 -21.50
N LYS A 337 5.58 8.53 -20.75
CA LYS A 337 5.13 7.14 -20.66
C LYS A 337 3.73 6.95 -21.24
N ILE A 338 3.37 5.69 -21.52
CA ILE A 338 2.05 5.33 -22.05
C ILE A 338 1.14 4.97 -20.88
N PRO A 339 0.06 5.74 -20.62
CA PRO A 339 -0.90 5.44 -19.56
C PRO A 339 -1.82 4.29 -19.96
N PHE A 340 -2.16 3.42 -19.01
CA PHE A 340 -3.25 2.45 -19.16
C PHE A 340 -4.03 2.27 -17.85
N ALA A 341 -5.34 2.08 -18.01
CA ALA A 341 -6.20 1.72 -16.89
C ALA A 341 -6.04 0.23 -16.56
N ARG A 342 -5.97 -0.12 -15.28
CA ARG A 342 -5.82 -1.49 -14.81
C ARG A 342 -6.94 -1.95 -13.89
N ASN A 343 -7.08 -3.28 -13.75
CA ASN A 343 -7.89 -3.90 -12.72
C ASN A 343 -7.12 -4.02 -11.38
N GLY A 344 -7.74 -4.66 -10.39
CA GLY A 344 -7.14 -4.90 -9.08
C GLY A 344 -5.99 -5.91 -9.07
N LEU A 345 -5.84 -6.72 -10.12
CA LEU A 345 -4.72 -7.66 -10.32
C LEU A 345 -3.56 -7.07 -11.11
N TYR A 346 -3.58 -5.75 -11.39
CA TYR A 346 -2.58 -5.03 -12.20
C TYR A 346 -2.55 -5.42 -13.68
N GLU A 347 -3.65 -5.94 -14.20
CA GLU A 347 -3.83 -6.28 -15.61
C GLU A 347 -4.52 -5.12 -16.35
N SER A 348 -4.19 -4.94 -17.65
CA SER A 348 -4.80 -3.90 -18.46
C SER A 348 -6.31 -4.13 -18.63
N LEU A 349 -7.09 -3.07 -18.49
CA LEU A 349 -8.52 -3.04 -18.86
C LEU A 349 -8.71 -2.71 -20.35
N GLU A 350 -7.65 -2.20 -20.99
CA GLU A 350 -7.60 -1.96 -22.43
C GLU A 350 -7.00 -3.23 -23.04
N GLY A 351 -7.78 -4.00 -23.78
CA GLY A 351 -7.36 -5.25 -24.41
C GLY A 351 -6.24 -5.05 -25.44
#